data_dbd9fc15a1148e0706d5fc687fcdd622
#
_entry.id   dbd9fc15a1148e0706d5fc687fcdd622
#
_cell.length_a   1.000
_cell.length_b   1.000
_cell.length_c   1.000
_cell.angle_alpha   90.00
_cell.angle_beta   90.00
_cell.angle_gamma   90.00
#
_symmetry.space_group_name_H-M   'P 1'
#
loop_
_entity.id
_entity.type
_entity.pdbx_description
1 polymer ?
#
loop_
_entity_poly.entity_id
_entity_poly.type
_entity_poly.pdbx_seq_one_letter_code
_entity_poly.pdbx_strand_id
1 'polypeptide(L)'
;MKKYIITQENLKTSKGEQNFIVSALYNENKKMIESSLSLPDEEGILGNLYIGRVENVVKNLNAAFIRISPEQICYYSMDEYKQPLFTKKISQKKPLVEGEELVVQVSREALKTKDPAVTTNLNFTGKYAVLTTDNQRIGISSKLLKDEKERLKRLVEQVEHPDFGLILRTNAKDASDEEILTEIYTLKDEWNQIKETVIHKTCYTCLKKESPAYLKEIVNLSPREVDEVIVDDRIVFEQICAMYNINKSKLWTDGAVSIPVNEVKVTDNLRIRYYNDPLLSLSALYSVKSSLENALAEKVWLKSGAYLIIQSTEALTVIDVNTGKNIAKKDVQENFLRINKEAAVEIAHQIRLRNISGIVIVDFMNLTSQEAESELLSAFRAELKKDPIPTQLVDMTKLGLVEVTRKKVRKSLREVLN
;
A
#
# COMPACT_ATOMS: atom_id res chain seq x y z
N MET A 1 -5.81 13.81 16.95
CA MET A 1 -4.93 14.21 15.83
C MET A 1 -4.07 13.04 15.40
N LYS A 2 -4.32 12.49 14.20
CA LYS A 2 -3.50 11.41 13.64
C LYS A 2 -2.27 12.02 12.94
N LYS A 3 -1.13 11.36 13.09
CA LYS A 3 0.14 11.84 12.54
C LYS A 3 0.79 10.77 11.69
N TYR A 4 1.34 11.17 10.56
CA TYR A 4 2.15 10.33 9.71
C TYR A 4 3.62 10.72 9.87
N ILE A 5 4.43 9.78 10.31
CA ILE A 5 5.84 10.00 10.63
C ILE A 5 6.69 9.34 9.56
N ILE A 6 7.66 10.08 9.02
CA ILE A 6 8.68 9.51 8.14
C ILE A 6 10.04 9.84 8.73
N THR A 7 10.80 8.82 9.07
CA THR A 7 12.13 8.94 9.68
C THR A 7 13.05 7.82 9.20
N GLN A 8 14.34 8.00 9.38
CA GLN A 8 15.30 6.93 9.14
C GLN A 8 15.58 6.17 10.44
N GLU A 9 15.73 4.84 10.34
CA GLU A 9 16.02 3.98 11.47
C GLU A 9 16.92 2.81 11.08
N ASN A 10 17.92 2.53 11.90
CA ASN A 10 18.78 1.36 11.74
C ASN A 10 18.13 0.14 12.40
N LEU A 11 17.79 -0.85 11.61
CA LEU A 11 17.13 -2.06 12.05
C LEU A 11 18.01 -3.29 11.78
N LYS A 12 17.94 -4.27 12.68
CA LYS A 12 18.61 -5.56 12.50
C LYS A 12 17.84 -6.42 11.50
N THR A 13 18.55 -6.90 10.49
CA THR A 13 18.04 -7.86 9.49
C THR A 13 18.85 -9.15 9.55
N SER A 14 18.42 -10.17 8.82
CA SER A 14 19.20 -11.42 8.66
C SER A 14 20.56 -11.18 7.98
N LYS A 15 20.72 -10.05 7.27
CA LYS A 15 21.97 -9.64 6.58
C LYS A 15 22.83 -8.66 7.36
N GLY A 16 22.46 -8.35 8.61
CA GLY A 16 23.12 -7.36 9.45
C GLY A 16 22.26 -6.13 9.71
N GLU A 17 22.86 -5.07 10.22
CA GLU A 17 22.17 -3.81 10.48
C GLU A 17 22.04 -3.01 9.17
N GLN A 18 20.83 -2.57 8.86
CA GLN A 18 20.53 -1.79 7.66
C GLN A 18 19.71 -0.56 8.01
N ASN A 19 19.95 0.53 7.28
CA ASN A 19 19.18 1.77 7.42
C ASN A 19 17.90 1.68 6.58
N PHE A 20 16.75 2.00 7.20
CA PHE A 20 15.45 2.02 6.55
C PHE A 20 14.80 3.40 6.66
N ILE A 21 14.11 3.81 5.62
CA ILE A 21 13.07 4.84 5.72
C ILE A 21 11.85 4.17 6.30
N VAL A 22 11.48 4.57 7.50
CA VAL A 22 10.28 4.11 8.20
C VAL A 22 9.18 5.13 7.99
N SER A 23 8.09 4.70 7.42
CA SER A 23 6.85 5.49 7.40
C SER A 23 5.81 4.82 8.30
N ALA A 24 5.21 5.60 9.19
CA ALA A 24 4.32 5.08 10.21
C ALA A 24 3.16 6.03 10.51
N LEU A 25 1.96 5.46 10.60
CA LEU A 25 0.76 6.18 11.02
C LEU A 25 0.53 6.00 12.53
N TYR A 26 0.37 7.13 13.22
CA TYR A 26 0.09 7.19 14.66
C TYR A 26 -1.32 7.72 14.90
N ASN A 27 -2.01 7.10 15.84
CA ASN A 27 -3.30 7.59 16.30
C ASN A 27 -3.15 8.73 17.34
N GLU A 28 -4.28 9.26 17.79
CA GLU A 28 -4.36 10.35 18.78
C GLU A 28 -3.67 10.02 20.11
N ASN A 29 -3.60 8.74 20.45
CA ASN A 29 -2.93 8.24 21.67
C ASN A 29 -1.44 7.96 21.46
N LYS A 30 -0.86 8.43 20.37
CA LYS A 30 0.53 8.16 19.96
C LYS A 30 0.86 6.66 19.84
N LYS A 31 -0.12 5.81 19.54
CA LYS A 31 0.09 4.39 19.24
C LYS A 31 0.29 4.24 17.73
N MET A 32 1.35 3.56 17.31
CA MET A 32 1.58 3.23 15.90
C MET A 32 0.51 2.23 15.44
N ILE A 33 -0.21 2.56 14.37
CA ILE A 33 -1.31 1.74 13.83
C ILE A 33 -1.00 1.11 12.49
N GLU A 34 -0.07 1.68 11.74
CA GLU A 34 0.44 1.14 10.48
C GLU A 34 1.93 1.45 10.37
N SER A 35 2.70 0.58 9.73
CA SER A 35 4.11 0.82 9.44
C SER A 35 4.49 0.27 8.08
N SER A 36 5.50 0.91 7.48
CA SER A 36 6.13 0.49 6.23
C SER A 36 7.62 0.76 6.30
N LEU A 37 8.40 -0.16 5.76
CA LEU A 37 9.85 -0.05 5.67
C LEU A 37 10.26 0.00 4.19
N SER A 38 11.13 0.92 3.85
CA SER A 38 11.75 1.04 2.53
C SER A 38 13.26 1.23 2.70
N LEU A 39 14.07 0.61 1.87
CA LEU A 39 15.49 0.92 1.84
C LEU A 39 15.69 2.26 1.11
N PRO A 40 16.56 3.16 1.59
CA PRO A 40 16.79 4.47 0.97
C PRO A 40 17.27 4.36 -0.49
N ASP A 41 18.11 3.35 -0.78
CA ASP A 41 18.73 3.14 -2.08
C ASP A 41 18.03 2.06 -2.93
N GLU A 42 17.04 1.35 -2.38
CA GLU A 42 16.29 0.36 -3.13
C GLU A 42 15.18 1.06 -3.90
N GLU A 43 15.49 1.45 -5.12
CA GLU A 43 14.48 1.84 -6.09
C GLU A 43 13.64 0.60 -6.40
N GLY A 44 12.54 0.39 -5.67
CA GLY A 44 11.60 -0.68 -5.96
C GLY A 44 11.17 -0.62 -7.42
N ILE A 45 11.08 -1.76 -8.07
CA ILE A 45 10.65 -1.81 -9.47
C ILE A 45 9.13 -1.80 -9.62
N LEU A 46 8.37 -1.95 -8.52
CA LEU A 46 6.92 -2.05 -8.54
C LEU A 46 6.26 -0.80 -9.12
N GLY A 47 5.51 -0.99 -10.20
CA GLY A 47 4.82 0.07 -10.93
C GLY A 47 5.67 0.74 -12.01
N ASN A 48 6.99 0.52 -12.05
CA ASN A 48 7.85 1.04 -13.11
C ASN A 48 7.43 0.50 -14.48
N LEU A 49 7.54 1.34 -15.50
CA LEU A 49 7.29 0.97 -16.90
C LEU A 49 8.60 0.75 -17.61
N TYR A 50 8.68 -0.36 -18.36
CA TYR A 50 9.86 -0.73 -19.15
C TYR A 50 9.49 -1.14 -20.56
N ILE A 51 10.45 -1.03 -21.48
CA ILE A 51 10.41 -1.77 -22.74
C ILE A 51 11.02 -3.14 -22.46
N GLY A 52 10.18 -4.17 -22.39
CA GLY A 52 10.61 -5.54 -22.15
C GLY A 52 10.71 -6.34 -23.43
N ARG A 53 11.60 -7.35 -23.45
CA ARG A 53 11.74 -8.32 -24.54
C ARG A 53 11.20 -9.66 -24.10
N VAL A 54 10.39 -10.29 -24.96
CA VAL A 54 9.90 -11.66 -24.77
C VAL A 54 11.07 -12.63 -24.92
N GLU A 55 11.43 -13.32 -23.84
CA GLU A 55 12.48 -14.34 -23.82
C GLU A 55 11.91 -15.73 -24.16
N ASN A 56 10.74 -16.04 -23.64
CA ASN A 56 10.12 -17.35 -23.84
C ASN A 56 8.60 -17.26 -23.68
N VAL A 57 7.88 -18.10 -24.44
CA VAL A 57 6.41 -18.27 -24.33
C VAL A 57 6.10 -19.72 -24.00
N VAL A 58 5.58 -19.96 -22.79
CA VAL A 58 5.29 -21.29 -22.26
C VAL A 58 3.79 -21.56 -22.35
N LYS A 59 3.36 -22.26 -23.40
CA LYS A 59 1.94 -22.52 -23.69
C LYS A 59 1.24 -23.28 -22.59
N ASN A 60 1.88 -24.30 -22.00
CA ASN A 60 1.27 -25.13 -20.95
C ASN A 60 0.98 -24.36 -19.67
N LEU A 61 1.68 -23.25 -19.41
CA LEU A 61 1.47 -22.35 -18.28
C LEU A 61 0.61 -21.15 -18.64
N ASN A 62 0.21 -21.01 -19.90
CA ASN A 62 -0.44 -19.82 -20.45
C ASN A 62 0.29 -18.53 -20.03
N ALA A 63 1.62 -18.53 -20.17
CA ALA A 63 2.50 -17.50 -19.68
C ALA A 63 3.63 -17.17 -20.64
N ALA A 64 4.20 -15.99 -20.49
CA ALA A 64 5.45 -15.59 -21.12
C ALA A 64 6.43 -15.08 -20.05
N PHE A 65 7.72 -15.16 -20.36
CA PHE A 65 8.78 -14.56 -19.56
C PHE A 65 9.32 -13.37 -20.32
N ILE A 66 9.27 -12.19 -19.70
CA ILE A 66 9.66 -10.92 -20.30
C ILE A 66 10.84 -10.35 -19.53
N ARG A 67 11.95 -10.13 -20.22
CA ARG A 67 13.15 -9.49 -19.67
C ARG A 67 12.98 -7.98 -19.71
N ILE A 68 13.15 -7.30 -18.58
CA ILE A 68 13.05 -5.85 -18.46
C ILE A 68 14.40 -5.14 -18.23
N SER A 69 15.42 -5.91 -17.85
CA SER A 69 16.82 -5.47 -17.76
C SER A 69 17.76 -6.67 -17.99
N PRO A 70 19.08 -6.49 -18.18
CA PRO A 70 20.02 -7.60 -18.35
C PRO A 70 19.92 -8.67 -17.25
N GLU A 71 19.55 -8.28 -16.05
CA GLU A 71 19.54 -9.14 -14.86
C GLU A 71 18.12 -9.58 -14.45
N GLN A 72 17.06 -8.91 -14.95
CA GLN A 72 15.71 -9.13 -14.46
C GLN A 72 14.77 -9.70 -15.51
N ILE A 73 14.31 -10.92 -15.26
CA ILE A 73 13.21 -11.56 -15.98
C ILE A 73 11.95 -11.47 -15.13
N CYS A 74 10.80 -11.28 -15.77
CA CYS A 74 9.49 -11.16 -15.14
C CYS A 74 8.50 -12.15 -15.75
N TYR A 75 7.61 -12.66 -14.92
CA TYR A 75 6.46 -13.46 -15.32
C TYR A 75 5.37 -12.56 -15.92
N TYR A 76 4.78 -12.99 -17.04
CA TYR A 76 3.63 -12.35 -17.66
C TYR A 76 2.54 -13.39 -17.91
N SER A 77 1.31 -13.15 -17.40
CA SER A 77 0.17 -14.01 -17.67
C SER A 77 -0.43 -13.69 -19.03
N MET A 78 -0.59 -14.69 -19.89
CA MET A 78 -1.23 -14.51 -21.19
C MET A 78 -2.74 -14.24 -21.08
N ASP A 79 -3.36 -14.49 -19.93
CA ASP A 79 -4.76 -14.08 -19.65
C ASP A 79 -4.94 -12.57 -19.65
N GLU A 80 -3.87 -11.83 -19.36
CA GLU A 80 -3.85 -10.36 -19.37
C GLU A 80 -3.55 -9.77 -20.76
N TYR A 81 -3.31 -10.64 -21.79
CA TYR A 81 -3.01 -10.17 -23.14
C TYR A 81 -4.28 -9.58 -23.80
N LYS A 82 -4.27 -8.26 -24.02
CA LYS A 82 -5.36 -7.57 -24.74
C LYS A 82 -4.82 -6.74 -25.91
N GLN A 83 -4.27 -5.57 -25.63
CA GLN A 83 -3.75 -4.63 -26.63
C GLN A 83 -2.40 -4.07 -26.17
N PRO A 84 -1.34 -4.89 -26.08
CA PRO A 84 -0.04 -4.41 -25.65
C PRO A 84 0.55 -3.40 -26.66
N LEU A 85 1.22 -2.39 -26.15
CA LEU A 85 1.96 -1.41 -26.94
C LEU A 85 3.31 -2.02 -27.33
N PHE A 86 3.45 -2.41 -28.61
CA PHE A 86 4.68 -2.97 -29.14
C PHE A 86 5.64 -1.89 -29.63
N THR A 87 6.92 -2.02 -29.33
CA THR A 87 8.00 -1.29 -29.99
C THR A 87 8.58 -2.11 -31.15
N LYS A 88 8.52 -3.47 -31.04
CA LYS A 88 8.92 -4.39 -32.11
C LYS A 88 7.97 -5.58 -32.13
N LYS A 89 7.17 -5.70 -33.19
CA LYS A 89 6.28 -6.82 -33.44
C LYS A 89 6.85 -7.71 -34.56
N ILE A 90 6.97 -9.02 -34.32
CA ILE A 90 7.53 -10.00 -35.27
C ILE A 90 6.40 -10.78 -35.94
N SER A 91 5.41 -11.25 -35.20
CA SER A 91 4.33 -12.05 -35.73
C SER A 91 2.98 -11.35 -35.65
N GLN A 92 2.30 -11.24 -36.79
CA GLN A 92 0.92 -10.72 -36.83
C GLN A 92 -0.14 -11.80 -36.49
N LYS A 93 0.25 -13.10 -36.57
CA LYS A 93 -0.68 -14.24 -36.40
C LYS A 93 -0.74 -14.74 -34.94
N LYS A 94 0.32 -14.54 -34.17
CA LYS A 94 0.42 -15.03 -32.78
C LYS A 94 0.34 -13.83 -31.83
N PRO A 95 -0.29 -14.00 -30.64
CA PRO A 95 -0.37 -12.92 -29.66
C PRO A 95 1.03 -12.47 -29.22
N LEU A 96 1.92 -13.39 -28.87
CA LEU A 96 3.29 -13.12 -28.47
C LEU A 96 4.25 -14.18 -29.02
N VAL A 97 5.44 -13.73 -29.45
CA VAL A 97 6.55 -14.61 -29.84
C VAL A 97 7.86 -14.09 -29.24
N GLU A 98 8.81 -15.01 -29.11
CA GLU A 98 10.16 -14.72 -28.64
C GLU A 98 10.84 -13.64 -29.50
N GLY A 99 11.54 -12.70 -28.85
CA GLY A 99 12.22 -11.59 -29.48
C GLY A 99 11.37 -10.35 -29.77
N GLU A 100 10.04 -10.40 -29.54
CA GLU A 100 9.16 -9.21 -29.58
C GLU A 100 9.46 -8.28 -28.42
N GLU A 101 9.28 -6.97 -28.63
CA GLU A 101 9.50 -5.94 -27.64
C GLU A 101 8.21 -5.14 -27.42
N LEU A 102 7.84 -4.94 -26.14
CA LEU A 102 6.58 -4.30 -25.76
C LEU A 102 6.73 -3.54 -24.44
N VAL A 103 5.84 -2.57 -24.24
CA VAL A 103 5.76 -1.85 -22.97
C VAL A 103 5.08 -2.71 -21.93
N VAL A 104 5.73 -2.83 -20.78
CA VAL A 104 5.21 -3.56 -19.63
C VAL A 104 5.38 -2.75 -18.34
N GLN A 105 4.47 -2.94 -17.41
CA GLN A 105 4.53 -2.38 -16.05
C GLN A 105 4.73 -3.50 -15.05
N VAL A 106 5.62 -3.31 -14.09
CA VAL A 106 5.79 -4.27 -12.99
C VAL A 106 4.57 -4.20 -12.07
N SER A 107 3.79 -5.30 -12.05
CA SER A 107 2.55 -5.41 -11.27
C SER A 107 2.74 -6.07 -9.91
N ARG A 108 3.84 -6.80 -9.72
CA ARG A 108 4.18 -7.49 -8.47
C ARG A 108 5.68 -7.68 -8.37
N GLU A 109 6.23 -7.42 -7.20
CA GLU A 109 7.64 -7.71 -6.88
C GLU A 109 7.91 -9.21 -6.75
N ALA A 110 9.20 -9.57 -6.79
CA ALA A 110 9.66 -10.92 -6.51
C ALA A 110 9.19 -11.36 -5.11
N LEU A 111 8.70 -12.59 -5.00
CA LEU A 111 8.25 -13.16 -3.73
C LEU A 111 8.93 -14.53 -3.54
N LYS A 112 9.84 -14.60 -2.59
CA LYS A 112 10.60 -15.82 -2.29
C LYS A 112 11.27 -16.37 -3.56
N THR A 113 10.77 -17.49 -4.08
CA THR A 113 11.27 -18.17 -5.28
C THR A 113 10.56 -17.77 -6.58
N LYS A 114 9.58 -16.83 -6.51
CA LYS A 114 8.81 -16.41 -7.70
C LYS A 114 9.37 -15.10 -8.26
N ASP A 115 9.59 -15.08 -9.57
CA ASP A 115 9.96 -13.88 -10.28
C ASP A 115 8.93 -12.75 -10.12
N PRO A 116 9.35 -11.49 -10.28
CA PRO A 116 8.42 -10.37 -10.41
C PRO A 116 7.42 -10.63 -11.52
N ALA A 117 6.24 -10.06 -11.43
CA ALA A 117 5.27 -10.15 -12.52
C ALA A 117 5.10 -8.78 -13.18
N VAL A 118 4.86 -8.84 -14.49
CA VAL A 118 4.54 -7.66 -15.31
C VAL A 118 3.16 -7.81 -15.94
N THR A 119 2.59 -6.66 -16.32
CA THR A 119 1.32 -6.56 -17.02
C THR A 119 1.44 -5.62 -18.21
N THR A 120 0.62 -5.81 -19.23
CA THR A 120 0.44 -4.86 -20.33
C THR A 120 -0.72 -3.89 -20.09
N ASN A 121 -1.47 -4.08 -19.01
CA ASN A 121 -2.41 -3.09 -18.52
C ASN A 121 -1.65 -2.03 -17.74
N LEU A 122 -1.29 -0.94 -18.43
CA LEU A 122 -0.53 0.14 -17.82
C LEU A 122 -1.46 1.02 -16.99
N ASN A 123 -1.03 1.33 -15.78
CA ASN A 123 -1.80 2.16 -14.84
C ASN A 123 -0.98 3.39 -14.45
N PHE A 124 -1.55 4.57 -14.70
CA PHE A 124 -0.99 5.85 -14.29
C PHE A 124 -1.82 6.36 -13.12
N THR A 125 -1.23 6.32 -11.93
CA THR A 125 -1.95 6.58 -10.68
C THR A 125 -1.74 8.01 -10.22
N GLY A 126 -2.80 8.80 -10.25
CA GLY A 126 -2.88 10.13 -9.64
C GLY A 126 -3.51 10.10 -8.24
N LYS A 127 -3.71 11.26 -7.66
CA LYS A 127 -4.37 11.46 -6.37
C LYS A 127 -5.87 11.19 -6.44
N TYR A 128 -6.53 11.64 -7.52
CA TYR A 128 -7.98 11.60 -7.71
C TYR A 128 -8.43 10.55 -8.71
N ALA A 129 -7.58 10.22 -9.69
CA ALA A 129 -7.89 9.31 -10.76
C ALA A 129 -6.76 8.31 -11.04
N VAL A 130 -7.10 7.18 -11.65
CA VAL A 130 -6.15 6.26 -12.27
C VAL A 130 -6.55 6.10 -13.73
N LEU A 131 -5.61 6.37 -14.63
CA LEU A 131 -5.76 6.04 -16.05
C LEU A 131 -5.28 4.60 -16.24
N THR A 132 -6.05 3.79 -16.99
CA THR A 132 -5.74 2.38 -17.28
C THR A 132 -5.88 2.09 -18.77
N THR A 133 -4.95 1.31 -19.34
CA THR A 133 -4.94 1.03 -20.78
C THR A 133 -5.66 -0.28 -21.15
N ASP A 134 -6.14 -1.05 -20.15
CA ASP A 134 -6.77 -2.35 -20.37
C ASP A 134 -8.17 -2.26 -21.01
N ASN A 135 -8.90 -1.23 -20.68
CA ASN A 135 -10.26 -1.00 -21.18
C ASN A 135 -10.61 0.48 -21.15
N GLN A 136 -11.66 0.84 -21.91
CA GLN A 136 -12.16 2.21 -22.03
C GLN A 136 -13.28 2.53 -21.01
N ARG A 137 -13.41 1.74 -19.95
CA ARG A 137 -14.49 1.92 -18.98
C ARG A 137 -14.16 2.97 -17.95
N ILE A 138 -15.21 3.68 -17.51
CA ILE A 138 -15.14 4.56 -16.36
C ILE A 138 -15.54 3.77 -15.13
N GLY A 139 -14.63 3.65 -14.18
CA GLY A 139 -14.86 3.10 -12.85
C GLY A 139 -14.91 4.21 -11.80
N ILE A 140 -15.74 4.05 -10.78
CA ILE A 140 -15.81 4.97 -9.65
C ILE A 140 -15.73 4.15 -8.35
N SER A 141 -14.95 4.62 -7.38
CA SER A 141 -14.77 3.94 -6.10
C SER A 141 -16.10 3.55 -5.44
N SER A 142 -16.22 2.30 -5.03
CA SER A 142 -17.41 1.79 -4.35
C SER A 142 -17.67 2.47 -2.99
N LYS A 143 -16.62 3.05 -2.38
CA LYS A 143 -16.66 3.73 -1.07
C LYS A 143 -17.34 5.11 -1.11
N LEU A 144 -17.61 5.65 -2.30
CA LEU A 144 -18.27 6.94 -2.49
C LEU A 144 -19.79 6.84 -2.33
N LEU A 145 -20.41 7.92 -1.85
CA LEU A 145 -21.87 8.05 -1.77
C LEU A 145 -22.50 8.18 -3.16
N LYS A 146 -23.81 7.96 -3.27
CA LYS A 146 -24.52 7.97 -4.55
C LYS A 146 -24.39 9.32 -5.27
N ASP A 147 -24.61 10.42 -4.56
CA ASP A 147 -24.56 11.77 -5.12
C ASP A 147 -23.15 12.14 -5.58
N GLU A 148 -22.12 11.73 -4.81
CA GLU A 148 -20.71 11.91 -5.20
C GLU A 148 -20.39 11.14 -6.48
N LYS A 149 -20.87 9.91 -6.61
CA LYS A 149 -20.70 9.09 -7.82
C LYS A 149 -21.34 9.73 -9.03
N GLU A 150 -22.56 10.27 -8.88
CA GLU A 150 -23.27 10.92 -9.97
C GLU A 150 -22.58 12.22 -10.44
N ARG A 151 -22.03 13.01 -9.48
CA ARG A 151 -21.22 14.19 -9.81
C ARG A 151 -19.99 13.79 -10.64
N LEU A 152 -19.22 12.86 -10.11
CA LEU A 152 -17.96 12.43 -10.74
C LEU A 152 -18.18 11.74 -12.08
N LYS A 153 -19.28 11.00 -12.24
CA LYS A 153 -19.65 10.38 -13.51
C LYS A 153 -19.90 11.45 -14.59
N ARG A 154 -20.73 12.47 -14.29
CA ARG A 154 -21.00 13.58 -15.20
C ARG A 154 -19.73 14.36 -15.56
N LEU A 155 -18.81 14.51 -14.60
CA LEU A 155 -17.56 15.21 -14.83
C LEU A 155 -16.69 14.46 -15.86
N VAL A 156 -16.56 13.15 -15.73
CA VAL A 156 -15.68 12.34 -16.58
C VAL A 156 -16.30 12.04 -17.95
N GLU A 157 -17.63 12.05 -18.08
CA GLU A 157 -18.31 11.94 -19.39
C GLU A 157 -17.93 13.05 -20.38
N GLN A 158 -17.37 14.17 -19.89
CA GLN A 158 -16.86 15.27 -20.72
C GLN A 158 -15.43 15.01 -21.25
N VAL A 159 -14.74 14.00 -20.74
CA VAL A 159 -13.36 13.68 -21.12
C VAL A 159 -13.36 12.67 -22.26
N GLU A 160 -12.75 13.04 -23.38
CA GLU A 160 -12.50 12.08 -24.48
C GLU A 160 -11.42 11.07 -24.08
N HIS A 161 -11.78 9.78 -24.08
CA HIS A 161 -10.90 8.68 -23.70
C HIS A 161 -11.02 7.49 -24.68
N PRO A 162 -10.60 7.64 -25.95
CA PRO A 162 -10.81 6.64 -26.98
C PRO A 162 -9.94 5.37 -26.78
N ASP A 163 -8.83 5.45 -26.05
CA ASP A 163 -7.83 4.41 -25.93
C ASP A 163 -7.41 4.11 -24.47
N PHE A 164 -8.13 4.65 -23.48
CA PHE A 164 -7.88 4.37 -22.07
C PHE A 164 -9.18 4.39 -21.25
N GLY A 165 -9.15 3.78 -20.08
CA GLY A 165 -10.19 3.88 -19.06
C GLY A 165 -9.77 4.77 -17.90
N LEU A 166 -10.74 5.17 -17.09
CA LEU A 166 -10.50 5.98 -15.91
C LEU A 166 -11.14 5.33 -14.68
N ILE A 167 -10.43 5.34 -13.56
CA ILE A 167 -10.95 4.92 -12.27
C ILE A 167 -10.85 6.09 -11.31
N LEU A 168 -12.00 6.67 -10.92
CA LEU A 168 -12.05 7.75 -9.95
C LEU A 168 -11.92 7.20 -8.53
N ARG A 169 -11.00 7.78 -7.78
CA ARG A 169 -10.62 7.35 -6.42
C ARG A 169 -11.50 8.00 -5.36
N THR A 170 -11.45 7.46 -4.15
CA THR A 170 -12.21 8.00 -3.03
C THR A 170 -11.84 9.46 -2.71
N ASN A 171 -10.57 9.84 -2.92
CA ASN A 171 -10.08 11.19 -2.67
C ASN A 171 -10.73 12.26 -3.59
N ALA A 172 -11.28 11.85 -4.72
CA ALA A 172 -11.94 12.77 -5.67
C ALA A 172 -13.21 13.43 -5.09
N LYS A 173 -13.79 12.89 -4.02
CA LYS A 173 -14.99 13.48 -3.39
C LYS A 173 -14.78 14.88 -2.85
N ASP A 174 -13.60 15.14 -2.28
CA ASP A 174 -13.24 16.39 -1.60
C ASP A 174 -12.52 17.39 -2.50
N ALA A 175 -12.24 17.01 -3.76
CA ALA A 175 -11.58 17.85 -4.75
C ALA A 175 -12.60 18.66 -5.59
N SER A 176 -12.15 19.79 -6.09
CA SER A 176 -12.90 20.56 -7.09
C SER A 176 -12.91 19.82 -8.44
N ASP A 177 -13.90 20.12 -9.27
CA ASP A 177 -13.99 19.54 -10.62
C ASP A 177 -12.78 19.92 -11.47
N GLU A 178 -12.27 21.15 -11.29
CA GLU A 178 -11.08 21.66 -11.98
C GLU A 178 -9.81 20.88 -11.59
N GLU A 179 -9.60 20.59 -10.31
CA GLU A 179 -8.46 19.79 -9.84
C GLU A 179 -8.48 18.37 -10.42
N ILE A 180 -9.65 17.75 -10.44
CA ILE A 180 -9.84 16.39 -10.98
C ILE A 180 -9.55 16.37 -12.48
N LEU A 181 -10.11 17.31 -13.24
CA LEU A 181 -9.90 17.40 -14.69
C LEU A 181 -8.43 17.69 -15.02
N THR A 182 -7.80 18.60 -14.30
CA THR A 182 -6.37 18.93 -14.49
C THR A 182 -5.51 17.69 -14.30
N GLU A 183 -5.78 16.88 -13.26
CA GLU A 183 -5.04 15.64 -13.05
C GLU A 183 -5.31 14.62 -14.16
N ILE A 184 -6.57 14.45 -14.58
CA ILE A 184 -6.92 13.52 -15.67
C ILE A 184 -6.20 13.91 -16.96
N TYR A 185 -6.16 15.18 -17.33
CA TYR A 185 -5.44 15.65 -18.51
C TYR A 185 -3.93 15.45 -18.37
N THR A 186 -3.35 15.66 -17.19
CA THR A 186 -1.95 15.38 -16.93
C THR A 186 -1.61 13.89 -17.15
N LEU A 187 -2.46 12.98 -16.64
CA LEU A 187 -2.29 11.54 -16.85
C LEU A 187 -2.44 11.14 -18.33
N LYS A 188 -3.38 11.77 -19.04
CA LYS A 188 -3.58 11.57 -20.47
C LYS A 188 -2.37 12.04 -21.29
N ASP A 189 -1.80 13.19 -20.95
CA ASP A 189 -0.63 13.73 -21.62
C ASP A 189 0.60 12.82 -21.36
N GLU A 190 0.76 12.32 -20.16
CA GLU A 190 1.82 11.36 -19.83
C GLU A 190 1.69 10.07 -20.66
N TRP A 191 0.48 9.52 -20.79
CA TRP A 191 0.21 8.36 -21.63
C TRP A 191 0.49 8.66 -23.11
N ASN A 192 0.07 9.79 -23.63
CA ASN A 192 0.32 10.20 -25.02
C ASN A 192 1.81 10.35 -25.28
N GLN A 193 2.54 10.99 -24.39
CA GLN A 193 3.99 11.17 -24.49
C GLN A 193 4.72 9.81 -24.57
N ILE A 194 4.29 8.83 -23.76
CA ILE A 194 4.87 7.47 -23.82
C ILE A 194 4.57 6.84 -25.19
N LYS A 195 3.34 6.90 -25.71
CA LYS A 195 2.98 6.35 -27.02
C LYS A 195 3.81 6.93 -28.16
N GLU A 196 4.04 8.25 -28.12
CA GLU A 196 4.78 8.96 -29.16
C GLU A 196 6.29 8.69 -29.09
N THR A 197 6.84 8.59 -27.89
CA THR A 197 8.30 8.52 -27.71
C THR A 197 8.85 7.10 -27.68
N VAL A 198 8.02 6.11 -27.33
CA VAL A 198 8.48 4.73 -27.06
C VAL A 198 9.12 4.06 -28.26
N ILE A 199 8.68 4.37 -29.49
CA ILE A 199 9.23 3.81 -30.73
C ILE A 199 10.69 4.24 -30.99
N HIS A 200 11.14 5.32 -30.36
CA HIS A 200 12.50 5.85 -30.46
C HIS A 200 13.41 5.39 -29.30
N LYS A 201 12.89 4.58 -28.39
CA LYS A 201 13.63 4.08 -27.22
C LYS A 201 14.12 2.66 -27.45
N THR A 202 15.26 2.35 -26.85
CA THR A 202 15.86 1.00 -26.92
C THR A 202 15.19 0.05 -25.92
N CYS A 203 15.29 -1.25 -26.23
CA CYS A 203 14.89 -2.30 -25.29
C CYS A 203 15.57 -2.13 -23.93
N TYR A 204 14.87 -2.50 -22.85
CA TYR A 204 15.27 -2.36 -21.45
C TYR A 204 15.27 -0.91 -20.93
N THR A 205 14.83 0.07 -21.70
CA THR A 205 14.66 1.43 -21.20
C THR A 205 13.56 1.47 -20.15
N CYS A 206 13.85 2.04 -18.97
CA CYS A 206 12.82 2.43 -18.02
C CYS A 206 12.13 3.71 -18.51
N LEU A 207 10.88 3.59 -18.93
CA LEU A 207 10.08 4.69 -19.47
C LEU A 207 9.55 5.62 -18.39
N LYS A 208 9.19 5.03 -17.24
CA LYS A 208 8.68 5.74 -16.07
C LYS A 208 9.14 5.02 -14.81
N LYS A 209 9.76 5.76 -13.90
CA LYS A 209 9.99 5.32 -12.54
C LYS A 209 8.84 5.77 -11.66
N GLU A 210 8.33 4.85 -10.87
CA GLU A 210 7.32 5.18 -9.87
C GLU A 210 7.93 5.84 -8.64
N SER A 211 7.15 6.69 -8.00
CA SER A 211 7.56 7.31 -6.74
C SER A 211 7.83 6.25 -5.67
N PRO A 212 8.79 6.47 -4.78
CA PRO A 212 9.05 5.60 -3.65
C PRO A 212 7.79 5.30 -2.83
N ALA A 213 7.76 4.13 -2.17
CA ALA A 213 6.58 3.66 -1.45
C ALA A 213 6.07 4.67 -0.40
N TYR A 214 6.99 5.29 0.36
CA TYR A 214 6.65 6.29 1.37
C TYR A 214 5.98 7.55 0.80
N LEU A 215 6.33 7.96 -0.44
CA LEU A 215 5.66 9.08 -1.12
C LEU A 215 4.27 8.67 -1.63
N LYS A 216 4.13 7.46 -2.20
CA LYS A 216 2.82 6.94 -2.62
C LYS A 216 1.83 6.84 -1.47
N GLU A 217 2.32 6.45 -0.29
CA GLU A 217 1.49 6.36 0.91
C GLU A 217 0.91 7.73 1.28
N ILE A 218 1.68 8.80 1.18
CA ILE A 218 1.22 10.17 1.45
C ILE A 218 0.10 10.59 0.50
N VAL A 219 0.23 10.29 -0.80
CA VAL A 219 -0.85 10.57 -1.78
C VAL A 219 -2.14 9.84 -1.43
N ASN A 220 -2.01 8.66 -0.82
CA ASN A 220 -3.14 7.83 -0.42
C ASN A 220 -3.75 8.24 0.93
N LEU A 221 -3.05 9.07 1.72
CA LEU A 221 -3.59 9.59 2.98
C LEU A 221 -4.74 10.55 2.66
N SER A 222 -5.92 10.23 3.15
CA SER A 222 -7.02 11.18 3.12
C SER A 222 -6.69 12.35 4.05
N PRO A 223 -6.84 13.63 3.62
CA PRO A 223 -6.67 14.79 4.50
C PRO A 223 -7.57 14.78 5.74
N ARG A 224 -8.63 13.95 5.75
CA ARG A 224 -9.51 13.75 6.92
C ARG A 224 -8.99 12.70 7.89
N GLU A 225 -8.03 11.88 7.46
CA GLU A 225 -7.48 10.78 8.27
C GLU A 225 -6.16 11.13 8.93
N VAL A 226 -5.43 12.10 8.37
CA VAL A 226 -4.12 12.54 8.86
C VAL A 226 -4.10 14.05 8.95
N ASP A 227 -3.77 14.56 10.13
CA ASP A 227 -3.73 15.99 10.42
C ASP A 227 -2.31 16.57 10.15
N GLU A 228 -1.28 15.75 10.34
CA GLU A 228 0.10 16.20 10.25
C GLU A 228 1.02 15.11 9.69
N VAL A 229 1.84 15.46 8.70
CA VAL A 229 2.97 14.66 8.21
C VAL A 229 4.25 15.25 8.78
N ILE A 230 5.04 14.45 9.50
CA ILE A 230 6.29 14.90 10.13
C ILE A 230 7.46 14.12 9.54
N VAL A 231 8.48 14.84 9.11
CA VAL A 231 9.64 14.28 8.42
C VAL A 231 10.92 14.90 8.98
N ASP A 232 11.94 14.09 9.23
CA ASP A 232 13.26 14.55 9.68
C ASP A 232 14.34 14.47 8.57
N ASP A 233 14.02 13.89 7.42
CA ASP A 233 14.89 13.92 6.25
C ASP A 233 14.53 15.09 5.33
N ARG A 234 15.53 15.92 5.01
CA ARG A 234 15.36 17.13 4.19
C ARG A 234 14.93 16.81 2.76
N ILE A 235 15.52 15.77 2.15
CA ILE A 235 15.23 15.39 0.77
C ILE A 235 13.80 14.90 0.66
N VAL A 236 13.40 14.02 1.60
CA VAL A 236 12.02 13.50 1.68
C VAL A 236 11.03 14.63 1.91
N PHE A 237 11.33 15.58 2.81
CA PHE A 237 10.46 16.74 3.03
C PHE A 237 10.26 17.58 1.77
N GLU A 238 11.36 17.90 1.04
CA GLU A 238 11.30 18.63 -0.22
C GLU A 238 10.50 17.87 -1.29
N GLN A 239 10.66 16.56 -1.39
CA GLN A 239 9.88 15.70 -2.31
C GLN A 239 8.38 15.74 -1.99
N ILE A 240 8.02 15.63 -0.70
CA ILE A 240 6.62 15.72 -0.28
C ILE A 240 6.03 17.08 -0.61
N CYS A 241 6.76 18.17 -0.32
CA CYS A 241 6.30 19.53 -0.64
C CYS A 241 6.09 19.72 -2.15
N ALA A 242 7.00 19.17 -2.97
CA ALA A 242 6.88 19.23 -4.44
C ALA A 242 5.62 18.53 -4.95
N MET A 243 5.19 17.42 -4.33
CA MET A 243 3.93 16.72 -4.69
C MET A 243 2.69 17.59 -4.47
N TYR A 244 2.78 18.58 -3.60
CA TYR A 244 1.71 19.56 -3.35
C TYR A 244 1.95 20.90 -4.05
N ASN A 245 2.80 20.94 -5.09
CA ASN A 245 3.16 22.14 -5.86
C ASN A 245 3.79 23.26 -5.00
N ILE A 246 4.38 22.90 -3.88
CA ILE A 246 5.09 23.85 -3.01
C ILE A 246 6.52 23.99 -3.51
N ASN A 247 6.87 25.19 -3.99
CA ASN A 247 8.17 25.44 -4.59
C ASN A 247 9.28 25.39 -3.53
N LYS A 248 10.38 24.69 -3.84
CA LYS A 248 11.58 24.55 -3.02
C LYS A 248 12.17 25.89 -2.56
N SER A 249 12.13 26.94 -3.39
CA SER A 249 12.57 28.28 -3.04
C SER A 249 11.78 28.96 -1.91
N LYS A 250 10.58 28.47 -1.62
CA LYS A 250 9.76 28.95 -0.50
C LYS A 250 10.01 28.20 0.82
N LEU A 251 10.73 27.07 0.77
CA LEU A 251 10.99 26.22 1.94
C LEU A 251 12.26 26.63 2.68
N TRP A 252 13.19 27.29 1.99
CA TRP A 252 14.47 27.67 2.56
C TRP A 252 14.75 29.13 2.22
N THR A 253 14.97 29.98 3.22
CA THR A 253 15.39 31.37 3.00
C THR A 253 16.90 31.41 2.80
N ASP A 254 17.35 31.95 1.67
CA ASP A 254 18.78 32.23 1.41
C ASP A 254 19.26 33.36 2.32
N GLY A 255 20.02 33.01 3.34
CA GLY A 255 20.65 33.98 4.26
C GLY A 255 21.28 33.27 5.46
N ALA A 256 22.34 33.84 6.00
CA ALA A 256 23.27 33.24 6.97
C ALA A 256 22.65 32.71 8.29
N VAL A 257 21.34 32.83 8.48
CA VAL A 257 20.54 32.11 9.51
C VAL A 257 19.20 31.78 8.86
N SER A 258 19.17 30.76 8.03
CA SER A 258 17.89 30.23 7.51
C SER A 258 17.18 29.46 8.63
N ILE A 259 16.16 30.08 9.20
CA ILE A 259 15.14 29.32 9.93
C ILE A 259 14.35 28.60 8.83
N PRO A 260 14.48 27.27 8.72
CA PRO A 260 13.68 26.53 7.73
C PRO A 260 12.21 26.80 8.01
N VAL A 261 11.40 26.87 6.97
CA VAL A 261 9.96 26.84 7.15
C VAL A 261 9.62 25.45 7.70
N ASN A 262 9.57 25.34 9.03
CA ASN A 262 9.40 24.07 9.72
C ASN A 262 8.01 23.45 9.48
N GLU A 263 7.06 24.24 8.97
CA GLU A 263 5.68 23.81 8.78
C GLU A 263 5.08 24.43 7.52
N VAL A 264 4.45 23.61 6.70
CA VAL A 264 3.73 24.03 5.49
C VAL A 264 2.29 23.55 5.58
N LYS A 265 1.35 24.46 5.51
CA LYS A 265 -0.09 24.13 5.42
C LYS A 265 -0.41 23.76 3.97
N VAL A 266 -0.87 22.53 3.77
CA VAL A 266 -1.24 22.01 2.45
C VAL A 266 -2.72 22.18 2.18
N THR A 267 -3.54 21.85 3.18
CA THR A 267 -4.99 22.09 3.20
C THR A 267 -5.40 22.62 4.57
N ASP A 268 -6.67 22.94 4.76
CA ASP A 268 -7.15 23.37 6.08
C ASP A 268 -6.91 22.34 7.18
N ASN A 269 -6.83 21.05 6.82
CA ASN A 269 -6.71 19.94 7.76
C ASN A 269 -5.37 19.20 7.69
N LEU A 270 -4.50 19.46 6.71
CA LEU A 270 -3.22 18.77 6.55
C LEU A 270 -2.05 19.74 6.59
N ARG A 271 -1.11 19.47 7.47
CA ARG A 271 0.16 20.17 7.61
C ARG A 271 1.33 19.22 7.36
N ILE A 272 2.38 19.72 6.74
CA ILE A 272 3.66 19.01 6.59
C ILE A 272 4.68 19.75 7.44
N ARG A 273 5.37 19.04 8.34
CA ARG A 273 6.35 19.60 9.24
C ARG A 273 7.72 18.96 9.06
N TYR A 274 8.73 19.78 8.86
CA TYR A 274 10.11 19.36 8.96
C TYR A 274 10.56 19.36 10.43
N TYR A 275 11.04 18.22 10.90
CA TYR A 275 11.52 18.05 12.27
C TYR A 275 13.04 18.10 12.27
N ASN A 276 13.61 19.02 13.02
CA ASN A 276 15.05 19.19 13.17
C ASN A 276 15.38 19.59 14.62
N ASP A 277 15.34 18.60 15.51
CA ASP A 277 15.75 18.79 16.91
C ASP A 277 17.09 18.05 17.12
N PRO A 278 18.18 18.77 17.46
CA PRO A 278 19.51 18.16 17.64
C PRO A 278 19.62 17.29 18.91
N LEU A 279 18.70 17.45 19.86
CA LEU A 279 18.73 16.74 21.15
C LEU A 279 17.87 15.48 21.15
N LEU A 280 16.81 15.43 20.34
CA LEU A 280 15.87 14.33 20.34
C LEU A 280 15.49 13.98 18.90
N SER A 281 15.88 12.78 18.43
CA SER A 281 15.49 12.32 17.10
C SER A 281 13.98 12.09 16.98
N LEU A 282 13.44 12.23 15.78
CA LEU A 282 12.02 11.97 15.50
C LEU A 282 11.65 10.52 15.84
N SER A 283 12.53 9.58 15.53
CA SER A 283 12.36 8.17 15.89
C SER A 283 12.24 7.96 17.41
N ALA A 284 13.07 8.62 18.19
CA ALA A 284 13.01 8.55 19.67
C ALA A 284 11.74 9.22 20.22
N LEU A 285 11.38 10.40 19.69
CA LEU A 285 10.17 11.15 20.10
C LEU A 285 8.88 10.33 19.95
N TYR A 286 8.80 9.49 18.91
CA TYR A 286 7.65 8.63 18.63
C TYR A 286 7.88 7.17 18.96
N SER A 287 9.02 6.83 19.59
CA SER A 287 9.38 5.47 19.97
C SER A 287 9.25 4.49 18.78
N VAL A 288 9.71 4.92 17.59
CA VAL A 288 9.55 4.17 16.34
C VAL A 288 10.20 2.79 16.44
N LYS A 289 11.47 2.73 16.85
CA LYS A 289 12.25 1.49 16.96
C LYS A 289 11.59 0.48 17.88
N SER A 290 11.26 0.89 19.11
CA SER A 290 10.62 0.00 20.08
C SER A 290 9.22 -0.45 19.65
N SER A 291 8.47 0.41 18.93
CA SER A 291 7.17 0.03 18.35
C SER A 291 7.31 -1.04 17.28
N LEU A 292 8.33 -0.95 16.42
CA LEU A 292 8.64 -1.96 15.41
C LEU A 292 9.12 -3.27 16.04
N GLU A 293 10.00 -3.21 17.04
CA GLU A 293 10.47 -4.38 17.79
C GLU A 293 9.29 -5.12 18.47
N ASN A 294 8.37 -4.37 19.08
CA ASN A 294 7.14 -4.92 19.66
C ASN A 294 6.22 -5.53 18.59
N ALA A 295 6.17 -4.92 17.41
CA ALA A 295 5.41 -5.44 16.27
C ALA A 295 6.02 -6.75 15.69
N LEU A 296 7.27 -7.07 15.97
CA LEU A 296 7.90 -8.33 15.58
C LEU A 296 7.73 -9.45 16.62
N ALA A 297 7.37 -9.10 17.85
CA ALA A 297 7.18 -10.07 18.92
C ALA A 297 6.00 -11.00 18.62
N GLU A 298 6.16 -12.29 18.89
CA GLU A 298 5.06 -13.27 18.72
C GLU A 298 3.94 -13.02 19.72
N LYS A 299 4.28 -12.63 20.95
CA LYS A 299 3.32 -12.41 22.03
C LYS A 299 2.88 -10.95 22.12
N VAL A 300 1.57 -10.72 22.10
CA VAL A 300 0.96 -9.40 22.24
C VAL A 300 0.01 -9.40 23.44
N TRP A 301 0.28 -8.53 24.40
CA TRP A 301 -0.55 -8.40 25.59
C TRP A 301 -1.77 -7.52 25.32
N LEU A 302 -2.93 -7.95 25.84
CA LEU A 302 -4.17 -7.21 25.85
C LEU A 302 -4.32 -6.45 27.18
N LYS A 303 -5.16 -5.41 27.20
CA LYS A 303 -5.40 -4.62 28.41
C LYS A 303 -6.05 -5.43 29.55
N SER A 304 -6.83 -6.44 29.18
CA SER A 304 -7.45 -7.39 30.13
C SER A 304 -6.42 -8.30 30.83
N GLY A 305 -5.17 -8.34 30.40
CA GLY A 305 -4.17 -9.31 30.84
C GLY A 305 -4.20 -10.65 30.10
N ALA A 306 -5.11 -10.79 29.14
CA ALA A 306 -5.06 -11.82 28.10
C ALA A 306 -3.94 -11.51 27.08
N TYR A 307 -3.64 -12.42 26.20
CA TYR A 307 -2.61 -12.20 25.18
C TYR A 307 -2.89 -12.98 23.91
N LEU A 308 -2.31 -12.47 22.81
CA LEU A 308 -2.29 -13.13 21.51
C LEU A 308 -0.93 -13.78 21.30
N ILE A 309 -0.90 -14.91 20.60
CA ILE A 309 0.30 -15.49 19.99
C ILE A 309 0.12 -15.40 18.48
N ILE A 310 1.02 -14.70 17.79
CA ILE A 310 0.97 -14.47 16.36
C ILE A 310 2.16 -15.16 15.71
N GLN A 311 1.91 -16.20 14.91
CA GLN A 311 2.94 -16.97 14.25
C GLN A 311 2.66 -17.03 12.74
N SER A 312 3.64 -16.59 11.95
CA SER A 312 3.57 -16.67 10.50
C SER A 312 4.36 -17.86 10.01
N THR A 313 3.71 -18.71 9.25
CA THR A 313 4.31 -19.81 8.50
C THR A 313 4.56 -19.41 7.06
N GLU A 314 5.01 -20.33 6.24
CA GLU A 314 5.16 -20.10 4.80
C GLU A 314 3.82 -19.88 4.09
N ALA A 315 2.78 -20.59 4.51
CA ALA A 315 1.48 -20.63 3.85
C ALA A 315 0.45 -19.65 4.43
N LEU A 316 0.47 -19.43 5.74
CA LEU A 316 -0.56 -18.69 6.47
C LEU A 316 -0.02 -18.13 7.79
N THR A 317 -0.77 -17.19 8.39
CA THR A 317 -0.52 -16.73 9.76
C THR A 317 -1.57 -17.32 10.69
N VAL A 318 -1.13 -17.84 11.83
CA VAL A 318 -2.00 -18.33 12.90
C VAL A 318 -1.96 -17.35 14.06
N ILE A 319 -3.13 -17.07 14.65
CA ILE A 319 -3.27 -16.22 15.82
C ILE A 319 -4.09 -16.96 16.86
N ASP A 320 -3.51 -17.17 18.03
CA ASP A 320 -4.14 -17.85 19.18
C ASP A 320 -4.44 -16.83 20.29
N VAL A 321 -5.62 -16.92 20.90
CA VAL A 321 -6.12 -16.02 21.94
C VAL A 321 -6.11 -16.73 23.30
N ASN A 322 -5.32 -16.21 24.25
CA ASN A 322 -5.12 -16.81 25.56
C ASN A 322 -5.62 -15.89 26.68
N THR A 323 -6.32 -16.45 27.68
CA THR A 323 -6.88 -15.70 28.83
C THR A 323 -5.84 -15.13 29.78
N GLY A 324 -4.61 -15.67 29.77
CA GLY A 324 -3.63 -15.37 30.82
C GLY A 324 -4.08 -15.86 32.20
N LYS A 325 -3.80 -15.07 33.23
CA LYS A 325 -4.18 -15.40 34.64
C LYS A 325 -5.55 -14.87 35.03
N ASN A 326 -6.27 -14.18 34.17
CA ASN A 326 -7.50 -13.45 34.47
C ASN A 326 -8.75 -14.30 34.20
N ILE A 327 -8.96 -15.35 34.99
CA ILE A 327 -10.20 -16.15 34.95
C ILE A 327 -11.12 -15.59 36.03
N ALA A 328 -12.06 -14.74 35.66
CA ALA A 328 -13.14 -14.34 36.55
C ALA A 328 -13.98 -15.57 36.91
N LYS A 329 -14.16 -15.82 38.20
CA LYS A 329 -14.90 -16.99 38.71
C LYS A 329 -16.43 -16.93 38.51
N LYS A 330 -16.97 -15.74 38.15
CA LYS A 330 -18.40 -15.54 37.82
C LYS A 330 -18.49 -15.22 36.32
N ASP A 331 -19.38 -15.90 35.63
CA ASP A 331 -19.75 -15.69 34.23
C ASP A 331 -18.58 -15.85 33.22
N VAL A 332 -18.07 -17.09 33.13
CA VAL A 332 -16.93 -17.42 32.26
C VAL A 332 -17.20 -17.10 30.80
N GLN A 333 -18.43 -17.32 30.31
CA GLN A 333 -18.79 -17.12 28.90
C GLN A 333 -18.88 -15.63 28.54
N GLU A 334 -19.41 -14.80 29.41
CA GLU A 334 -19.45 -13.35 29.22
C GLU A 334 -18.04 -12.76 29.21
N ASN A 335 -17.16 -13.27 30.12
CA ASN A 335 -15.77 -12.85 30.15
C ASN A 335 -15.02 -13.29 28.86
N PHE A 336 -15.26 -14.50 28.33
CA PHE A 336 -14.67 -14.95 27.08
C PHE A 336 -15.13 -14.08 25.91
N LEU A 337 -16.41 -13.76 25.79
CA LEU A 337 -16.91 -12.86 24.77
C LEU A 337 -16.23 -11.48 24.84
N ARG A 338 -16.09 -10.93 26.04
CA ARG A 338 -15.43 -9.64 26.25
C ARG A 338 -13.97 -9.67 25.83
N ILE A 339 -13.22 -10.71 26.21
CA ILE A 339 -11.80 -10.87 25.85
C ILE A 339 -11.67 -11.13 24.34
N ASN A 340 -12.52 -11.97 23.74
CA ASN A 340 -12.52 -12.22 22.31
C ASN A 340 -12.78 -10.95 21.48
N LYS A 341 -13.68 -10.07 21.93
CA LYS A 341 -13.92 -8.77 21.30
C LYS A 341 -12.70 -7.84 21.40
N GLU A 342 -12.06 -7.80 22.58
CA GLU A 342 -10.81 -7.06 22.74
C GLU A 342 -9.70 -7.62 21.84
N ALA A 343 -9.58 -8.95 21.77
CA ALA A 343 -8.67 -9.65 20.86
C ALA A 343 -8.95 -9.32 19.39
N ALA A 344 -10.21 -9.32 18.96
CA ALA A 344 -10.61 -8.98 17.59
C ALA A 344 -10.15 -7.58 17.17
N VAL A 345 -10.26 -6.58 18.06
CA VAL A 345 -9.75 -5.22 17.83
C VAL A 345 -8.23 -5.21 17.68
N GLU A 346 -7.52 -5.88 18.60
CA GLU A 346 -6.06 -5.92 18.55
C GLU A 346 -5.55 -6.76 17.37
N ILE A 347 -6.20 -7.88 17.01
CA ILE A 347 -5.86 -8.69 15.84
C ILE A 347 -5.96 -7.85 14.56
N ALA A 348 -7.06 -7.14 14.36
CA ALA A 348 -7.23 -6.25 13.22
C ALA A 348 -6.15 -5.15 13.18
N HIS A 349 -5.75 -4.61 14.33
CA HIS A 349 -4.63 -3.68 14.46
C HIS A 349 -3.30 -4.33 14.10
N GLN A 350 -2.99 -5.52 14.64
CA GLN A 350 -1.73 -6.24 14.38
C GLN A 350 -1.58 -6.67 12.91
N ILE A 351 -2.67 -7.05 12.24
CA ILE A 351 -2.70 -7.35 10.81
C ILE A 351 -2.24 -6.13 10.00
N ARG A 352 -2.73 -4.92 10.31
CA ARG A 352 -2.32 -3.68 9.65
C ARG A 352 -0.89 -3.28 10.00
N LEU A 353 -0.57 -3.25 11.29
CA LEU A 353 0.72 -2.80 11.80
C LEU A 353 1.89 -3.63 11.23
N ARG A 354 1.72 -4.95 11.19
CA ARG A 354 2.73 -5.90 10.68
C ARG A 354 2.63 -6.12 9.17
N ASN A 355 1.63 -5.55 8.51
CA ASN A 355 1.27 -5.80 7.11
C ASN A 355 1.14 -7.30 6.80
N ILE A 356 0.51 -8.06 7.72
CA ILE A 356 0.20 -9.48 7.50
C ILE A 356 -0.76 -9.58 6.32
N SER A 357 -0.53 -10.51 5.40
CA SER A 357 -1.32 -10.70 4.19
C SER A 357 -1.46 -12.18 3.83
N GLY A 358 -2.40 -12.50 2.96
CA GLY A 358 -2.78 -13.87 2.63
C GLY A 358 -3.80 -14.42 3.61
N ILE A 359 -3.69 -15.69 3.95
CA ILE A 359 -4.60 -16.40 4.85
C ILE A 359 -4.18 -16.17 6.30
N VAL A 360 -5.13 -15.79 7.14
CA VAL A 360 -4.95 -15.66 8.59
C VAL A 360 -6.02 -16.51 9.27
N ILE A 361 -5.59 -17.39 10.16
CA ILE A 361 -6.46 -18.23 10.96
C ILE A 361 -6.41 -17.73 12.41
N VAL A 362 -7.58 -17.49 12.98
CA VAL A 362 -7.70 -17.00 14.36
C VAL A 362 -8.41 -18.05 15.19
N ASP A 363 -7.76 -18.47 16.28
CA ASP A 363 -8.33 -19.32 17.31
C ASP A 363 -8.79 -18.47 18.49
N PHE A 364 -10.10 -18.19 18.52
CA PHE A 364 -10.74 -17.48 19.63
C PHE A 364 -11.12 -18.45 20.75
N MET A 365 -11.26 -17.96 21.95
CA MET A 365 -11.77 -18.78 23.04
C MET A 365 -13.22 -19.22 22.74
N ASN A 366 -13.50 -20.50 22.98
CA ASN A 366 -14.77 -21.12 22.66
C ASN A 366 -15.95 -20.44 23.37
N LEU A 367 -16.94 -20.06 22.60
CA LEU A 367 -18.23 -19.56 23.06
C LEU A 367 -19.28 -20.67 22.91
N THR A 368 -20.17 -20.77 23.89
CA THR A 368 -21.23 -21.79 23.89
C THR A 368 -22.53 -21.31 23.30
N SER A 369 -22.70 -20.00 23.17
CA SER A 369 -23.92 -19.38 22.62
C SER A 369 -23.67 -18.93 21.18
N GLN A 370 -24.57 -19.30 20.27
CA GLN A 370 -24.54 -18.89 18.87
C GLN A 370 -24.73 -17.37 18.71
N GLU A 371 -25.47 -16.73 19.63
CA GLU A 371 -25.64 -15.28 19.69
C GLU A 371 -24.30 -14.59 20.00
N ALA A 372 -23.54 -15.11 20.99
CA ALA A 372 -22.24 -14.58 21.36
C ALA A 372 -21.21 -14.76 20.21
N GLU A 373 -21.22 -15.87 19.50
CA GLU A 373 -20.39 -16.08 18.31
C GLU A 373 -20.73 -15.07 17.20
N SER A 374 -22.02 -14.87 16.91
CA SER A 374 -22.49 -13.92 15.91
C SER A 374 -22.08 -12.49 16.26
N GLU A 375 -22.17 -12.13 17.54
CA GLU A 375 -21.76 -10.82 18.06
C GLU A 375 -20.24 -10.61 17.90
N LEU A 376 -19.42 -11.61 18.24
CA LEU A 376 -17.98 -11.58 18.05
C LEU A 376 -17.61 -11.40 16.57
N LEU A 377 -18.16 -12.22 15.69
CA LEU A 377 -17.87 -12.16 14.26
C LEU A 377 -18.31 -10.83 13.63
N SER A 378 -19.45 -10.28 14.08
CA SER A 378 -19.91 -8.97 13.64
C SER A 378 -18.95 -7.86 14.06
N ALA A 379 -18.50 -7.86 15.31
CA ALA A 379 -17.52 -6.92 15.82
C ALA A 379 -16.20 -7.03 15.08
N PHE A 380 -15.71 -8.24 14.84
CA PHE A 380 -14.46 -8.46 14.11
C PHE A 380 -14.56 -8.00 12.65
N ARG A 381 -15.65 -8.28 11.94
CA ARG A 381 -15.91 -7.74 10.60
C ARG A 381 -15.86 -6.22 10.56
N ALA A 382 -16.42 -5.56 11.56
CA ALA A 382 -16.41 -4.10 11.66
C ALA A 382 -14.98 -3.55 11.82
N GLU A 383 -14.12 -4.20 12.59
CA GLU A 383 -12.72 -3.80 12.76
C GLU A 383 -11.88 -4.06 11.49
N LEU A 384 -12.08 -5.19 10.81
CA LEU A 384 -11.40 -5.51 9.56
C LEU A 384 -11.76 -4.54 8.42
N LYS A 385 -12.99 -4.02 8.39
CA LYS A 385 -13.42 -3.00 7.40
C LYS A 385 -12.67 -1.66 7.51
N LYS A 386 -12.02 -1.37 8.64
CA LYS A 386 -11.20 -0.17 8.83
C LYS A 386 -9.84 -0.26 8.10
N ASP A 387 -9.47 -1.45 7.61
CA ASP A 387 -8.25 -1.66 6.84
C ASP A 387 -8.38 -1.01 5.44
N PRO A 388 -7.45 -0.14 5.02
CA PRO A 388 -7.45 0.42 3.68
C PRO A 388 -7.22 -0.66 2.60
N ILE A 389 -6.50 -1.75 2.95
CA ILE A 389 -6.27 -2.90 2.07
C ILE A 389 -7.46 -3.88 2.22
N PRO A 390 -8.00 -4.44 1.11
CA PRO A 390 -9.09 -5.39 1.16
C PRO A 390 -8.79 -6.56 2.11
N THR A 391 -9.53 -6.58 3.22
CA THR A 391 -9.43 -7.57 4.30
C THR A 391 -10.84 -8.07 4.59
N GLN A 392 -11.02 -9.38 4.60
CA GLN A 392 -12.33 -10.01 4.71
C GLN A 392 -12.29 -11.18 5.69
N LEU A 393 -13.25 -11.21 6.63
CA LEU A 393 -13.60 -12.42 7.35
C LEU A 393 -14.40 -13.30 6.40
N VAL A 394 -13.85 -14.49 6.09
CA VAL A 394 -14.44 -15.44 5.13
C VAL A 394 -15.53 -16.25 5.82
N ASP A 395 -15.15 -17.06 6.82
CA ASP A 395 -16.04 -17.97 7.51
C ASP A 395 -15.45 -18.37 8.88
N MET A 396 -16.21 -19.16 9.62
CA MET A 396 -15.74 -19.91 10.78
C MET A 396 -15.86 -21.40 10.49
N THR A 397 -14.75 -22.13 10.68
CA THR A 397 -14.69 -23.56 10.44
C THR A 397 -15.51 -24.35 11.46
N LYS A 398 -15.80 -25.63 11.17
CA LYS A 398 -16.46 -26.55 12.14
C LYS A 398 -15.65 -26.75 13.44
N LEU A 399 -14.36 -26.42 13.42
CA LEU A 399 -13.49 -26.49 14.60
C LEU A 399 -13.51 -25.18 15.43
N GLY A 400 -14.29 -24.15 15.02
CA GLY A 400 -14.36 -22.85 15.68
C GLY A 400 -13.26 -21.88 15.25
N LEU A 401 -12.43 -22.22 14.27
CA LEU A 401 -11.38 -21.33 13.78
C LEU A 401 -11.95 -20.30 12.81
N VAL A 402 -11.62 -19.03 13.01
CA VAL A 402 -12.08 -17.93 12.14
C VAL A 402 -11.06 -17.67 11.03
N GLU A 403 -11.56 -17.72 9.80
CA GLU A 403 -10.79 -17.52 8.58
C GLU A 403 -10.86 -16.07 8.12
N VAL A 404 -9.69 -15.45 7.93
CA VAL A 404 -9.53 -14.09 7.40
C VAL A 404 -8.61 -14.13 6.20
N THR A 405 -8.93 -13.35 5.18
CA THR A 405 -8.04 -13.11 4.03
C THR A 405 -7.72 -11.63 3.92
N ARG A 406 -6.47 -11.30 3.59
CA ARG A 406 -6.03 -9.94 3.29
C ARG A 406 -5.21 -9.94 2.01
N LYS A 407 -5.56 -9.02 1.09
CA LYS A 407 -4.84 -8.89 -0.18
C LYS A 407 -3.36 -8.58 0.07
N LYS A 408 -2.45 -9.34 -0.58
CA LYS A 408 -1.01 -9.05 -0.53
C LYS A 408 -0.70 -7.91 -1.51
N VAL A 409 -0.27 -6.77 -0.98
CA VAL A 409 0.11 -5.59 -1.77
C VAL A 409 1.62 -5.38 -1.71
N ARG A 410 2.21 -5.63 -0.54
CA ARG A 410 3.65 -5.49 -0.27
C ARG A 410 4.13 -6.55 0.74
N LYS A 411 5.43 -6.65 0.95
CA LYS A 411 6.03 -7.54 1.95
C LYS A 411 5.55 -7.17 3.36
N SER A 412 5.40 -8.16 4.22
CA SER A 412 5.14 -7.94 5.65
C SER A 412 6.40 -7.38 6.34
N LEU A 413 6.21 -6.77 7.53
CA LEU A 413 7.33 -6.27 8.35
C LEU A 413 8.40 -7.35 8.58
N ARG A 414 7.98 -8.58 8.85
CA ARG A 414 8.89 -9.73 9.06
C ARG A 414 9.61 -10.14 7.78
N GLU A 415 8.92 -10.11 6.61
CA GLU A 415 9.53 -10.45 5.32
C GLU A 415 10.55 -9.40 4.84
N VAL A 416 10.45 -8.16 5.31
CA VAL A 416 11.44 -7.10 4.98
C VAL A 416 12.69 -7.24 5.82
N LEU A 417 12.57 -7.69 7.07
CA LEU A 417 13.69 -7.77 8.02
C LEU A 417 14.39 -9.15 8.03
N ASN A 418 13.79 -10.19 7.43
CA ASN A 418 14.38 -11.50 7.23
C ASN A 418 14.98 -11.62 5.83
#